data_fc91d6e33fad2856c2fb96937aa89002
#
_entry.id   fc91d6e33fad2856c2fb96937aa89002
#
_cell.length_a   1.000
_cell.length_b   1.000
_cell.length_c   1.000
_cell.angle_alpha   90.00
_cell.angle_beta   90.00
_cell.angle_gamma   90.00
#
_symmetry.space_group_name_H-M   'P 1'
#
loop_
_entity.id
_entity.type
_entity.pdbx_description
1 polymer ?
#
loop_
_entity_poly.entity_id
_entity_poly.type
_entity_poly.pdbx_seq_one_letter_code
_entity_poly.pdbx_strand_id
1 'polypeptide(L)'
;MNMLRSLSRCLLVLVLALGVSCTPGKRIDKANVDEVEEGMSKKQVESILGHPTSITNEDLVIMKKTTYVYRQGKDSVTIIFKDDKVQSKESTLSH
;
A
#
# COMPACT_ATOMS: atom_id res chain seq x y z
N MET A 1 3.76 -32.56 28.90
CA MET A 1 2.49 -31.84 28.85
C MET A 1 2.68 -30.40 28.47
N ASN A 2 3.46 -29.65 29.26
CA ASN A 2 3.65 -28.24 28.96
C ASN A 2 4.35 -28.01 27.64
N MET A 3 5.23 -28.89 27.26
CA MET A 3 5.93 -28.77 25.98
C MET A 3 4.99 -28.86 24.80
N LEU A 4 4.03 -29.75 24.92
CA LEU A 4 3.06 -29.90 23.83
C LEU A 4 2.21 -28.65 23.65
N ARG A 5 1.85 -28.02 24.77
CA ARG A 5 1.10 -26.78 24.70
C ARG A 5 1.90 -25.67 24.07
N SER A 6 3.17 -25.61 24.41
CA SER A 6 4.05 -24.59 23.83
C SER A 6 4.21 -24.78 22.34
N LEU A 7 4.37 -26.01 21.93
CA LEU A 7 4.49 -26.32 20.52
C LEU A 7 3.23 -25.94 19.76
N SER A 8 2.07 -26.22 20.37
CA SER A 8 0.79 -25.90 19.74
C SER A 8 0.67 -24.40 19.53
N ARG A 9 1.06 -23.63 20.51
CA ARG A 9 1.00 -22.18 20.39
C ARG A 9 1.96 -21.66 19.33
N CYS A 10 3.13 -22.22 19.26
CA CYS A 10 4.09 -21.83 18.23
C CYS A 10 3.56 -22.12 16.85
N LEU A 11 2.89 -23.25 16.69
CA LEU A 11 2.29 -23.60 15.42
C LEU A 11 1.20 -22.61 15.02
N LEU A 12 0.39 -22.21 15.98
CA LEU A 12 -0.66 -21.23 15.72
C LEU A 12 -0.09 -19.91 15.24
N VAL A 13 0.94 -19.45 15.89
CA VAL A 13 1.58 -18.20 15.50
C VAL A 13 2.15 -18.31 14.11
N LEU A 14 2.75 -19.44 13.80
CA LEU A 14 3.33 -19.68 12.50
C LEU A 14 2.26 -19.66 11.42
N VAL A 15 1.13 -20.29 11.67
CA VAL A 15 0.04 -20.31 10.71
C VAL A 15 -0.48 -18.91 10.45
N LEU A 16 -0.61 -18.11 11.48
CA LEU A 16 -1.04 -16.73 11.31
C LEU A 16 -0.07 -15.94 10.46
N ALA A 17 1.22 -16.12 10.69
CA ALA A 17 2.23 -15.43 9.91
C ALA A 17 2.16 -15.84 8.44
N LEU A 18 1.98 -17.12 8.20
CA LEU A 18 1.84 -17.61 6.83
C LEU A 18 0.59 -17.05 6.16
N GLY A 19 -0.50 -16.95 6.91
CA GLY A 19 -1.73 -16.37 6.38
C GLY A 19 -1.52 -14.95 5.92
N VAL A 20 -0.80 -14.17 6.70
CA VAL A 20 -0.51 -12.78 6.33
C VAL A 20 0.40 -12.74 5.11
N SER A 21 1.45 -13.54 5.09
CA SER A 21 2.41 -13.50 4.00
C SER A 21 1.83 -14.05 2.71
N CYS A 22 0.82 -14.88 2.78
CA CYS A 22 0.17 -15.41 1.59
C CYS A 22 -0.81 -14.43 0.97
N THR A 23 -1.11 -13.34 1.65
CA THR A 23 -2.01 -12.34 1.10
C THR A 23 -1.32 -11.67 -0.08
N PRO A 24 -1.92 -11.72 -1.26
CA PRO A 24 -1.34 -11.03 -2.42
C PRO A 24 -1.27 -9.54 -2.16
N GLY A 25 -0.46 -8.85 -2.93
CA GLY A 25 -0.32 -7.41 -2.80
C GLY A 25 -1.65 -6.70 -2.78
N LYS A 26 -1.68 -5.55 -2.15
CA LYS A 26 -2.90 -4.76 -2.07
C LYS A 26 -3.39 -4.42 -3.46
N ARG A 27 -4.68 -4.22 -3.57
CA ARG A 27 -5.30 -3.90 -4.86
C ARG A 27 -5.77 -2.47 -4.90
N ILE A 28 -5.81 -1.94 -6.09
CA ILE A 28 -6.35 -0.60 -6.32
C ILE A 28 -7.84 -0.70 -6.58
N ASP A 29 -8.62 -0.99 -5.55
CA ASP A 29 -10.06 -0.92 -5.71
C ASP A 29 -10.56 0.41 -5.13
N LYS A 30 -11.82 0.72 -5.43
CA LYS A 30 -12.36 2.01 -5.03
C LYS A 30 -12.29 2.23 -3.52
N ALA A 31 -12.59 1.21 -2.75
CA ALA A 31 -12.59 1.34 -1.30
C ALA A 31 -11.20 1.70 -0.78
N ASN A 32 -10.17 1.02 -1.29
CA ASN A 32 -8.80 1.29 -0.87
C ASN A 32 -8.33 2.65 -1.35
N VAL A 33 -8.65 3.02 -2.57
CA VAL A 33 -8.26 4.32 -3.10
C VAL A 33 -8.93 5.44 -2.31
N ASP A 34 -10.18 5.25 -1.91
CA ASP A 34 -10.89 6.26 -1.13
C ASP A 34 -10.29 6.46 0.25
N GLU A 35 -9.56 5.48 0.77
CA GLU A 35 -8.87 5.61 2.05
C GLU A 35 -7.65 6.53 1.97
N VAL A 36 -7.08 6.70 0.79
CA VAL A 36 -5.91 7.56 0.63
C VAL A 36 -6.34 9.03 0.68
N GLU A 37 -5.76 9.77 1.59
CA GLU A 37 -6.11 11.17 1.81
C GLU A 37 -4.89 12.07 1.77
N GLU A 38 -5.13 13.34 1.54
CA GLU A 38 -4.06 14.32 1.56
C GLU A 38 -3.34 14.30 2.90
N GLY A 39 -2.03 14.46 2.85
CA GLY A 39 -1.22 14.48 4.05
C GLY A 39 -0.70 13.14 4.49
N MET A 40 -1.17 12.05 3.89
CA MET A 40 -0.66 10.73 4.23
C MET A 40 0.78 10.57 3.74
N SER A 41 1.55 9.79 4.49
CA SER A 41 2.92 9.48 4.10
C SER A 41 2.94 8.39 3.03
N LYS A 42 4.09 8.23 2.38
CA LYS A 42 4.28 7.15 1.41
C LYS A 42 4.01 5.79 2.03
N LYS A 43 4.48 5.58 3.26
CA LYS A 43 4.25 4.31 3.97
C LYS A 43 2.78 4.03 4.21
N GLN A 44 2.04 5.07 4.56
CA GLN A 44 0.60 4.90 4.77
C GLN A 44 -0.10 4.51 3.48
N VAL A 45 0.25 5.15 2.38
CA VAL A 45 -0.32 4.81 1.08
C VAL A 45 0.05 3.38 0.70
N GLU A 46 1.30 2.98 0.89
CA GLU A 46 1.72 1.62 0.57
C GLU A 46 1.06 0.58 1.46
N SER A 47 0.72 0.93 2.69
CA SER A 47 0.00 0.00 3.56
C SER A 47 -1.43 -0.23 3.08
N ILE A 48 -1.99 0.72 2.35
CA ILE A 48 -3.35 0.62 1.82
C ILE A 48 -3.34 0.00 0.42
N LEU A 49 -2.49 0.50 -0.46
CA LEU A 49 -2.50 0.12 -1.87
C LEU A 49 -1.39 -0.85 -2.26
N GLY A 50 -0.40 -1.05 -1.41
CA GLY A 50 0.74 -1.87 -1.72
C GLY A 50 1.79 -1.11 -2.52
N HIS A 51 2.73 -1.84 -3.12
CA HIS A 51 3.78 -1.22 -3.92
C HIS A 51 3.21 -0.71 -5.23
N PRO A 52 3.60 0.47 -5.66
CA PRO A 52 3.13 0.98 -6.95
C PRO A 52 3.78 0.25 -8.11
N THR A 53 3.13 0.32 -9.26
CA THR A 53 3.66 -0.25 -10.49
C THR A 53 4.89 0.54 -10.94
N SER A 54 4.84 1.85 -10.78
CA SER A 54 6.00 2.69 -11.10
C SER A 54 6.08 3.87 -10.14
N ILE A 55 7.30 4.37 -9.96
CA ILE A 55 7.58 5.49 -9.08
C ILE A 55 8.45 6.46 -9.87
N THR A 56 8.05 7.71 -9.87
CA THR A 56 8.83 8.78 -10.47
C THR A 56 9.13 9.83 -9.41
N ASN A 57 10.40 10.16 -9.24
CA ASN A 57 10.82 11.18 -8.29
C ASN A 57 11.38 12.37 -9.05
N GLU A 58 10.95 13.56 -8.65
CA GLU A 58 11.45 14.79 -9.22
C GLU A 58 11.88 15.73 -8.09
N ASP A 59 13.14 16.17 -8.12
CA ASP A 59 13.64 17.15 -7.17
C ASP A 59 13.48 18.51 -7.78
N LEU A 60 12.48 19.23 -7.31
CA LEU A 60 12.24 20.59 -7.76
C LEU A 60 12.95 21.55 -6.80
N VAL A 61 13.17 22.77 -7.26
CA VAL A 61 13.93 23.74 -6.47
C VAL A 61 13.34 23.96 -5.09
N ILE A 62 12.03 23.94 -4.98
CA ILE A 62 11.35 24.27 -3.72
C ILE A 62 10.68 23.07 -3.07
N MET A 63 10.66 21.91 -3.74
CA MET A 63 9.98 20.76 -3.19
C MET A 63 10.41 19.49 -3.91
N LYS A 64 10.14 18.35 -3.28
CA LYS A 64 10.28 17.05 -3.92
C LYS A 64 8.89 16.58 -4.37
N LYS A 65 8.81 16.11 -5.59
CA LYS A 65 7.59 15.54 -6.12
C LYS A 65 7.81 14.07 -6.41
N THR A 66 6.96 13.22 -5.85
CA THR A 66 6.99 11.79 -6.11
C THR A 66 5.65 11.38 -6.70
N THR A 67 5.68 10.62 -7.77
CA THR A 67 4.46 10.12 -8.40
C THR A 67 4.44 8.61 -8.32
N TYR A 68 3.43 8.07 -7.66
CA TYR A 68 3.17 6.63 -7.61
C TYR A 68 2.08 6.32 -8.62
N VAL A 69 2.35 5.38 -9.51
CA VAL A 69 1.35 4.93 -10.46
C VAL A 69 1.07 3.46 -10.19
N TYR A 70 -0.20 3.16 -9.96
CA TYR A 70 -0.68 1.79 -9.76
C TYR A 70 -1.50 1.40 -10.98
N ARG A 71 -1.17 0.26 -11.56
CA ARG A 71 -1.92 -0.25 -12.71
C ARG A 71 -2.44 -1.64 -12.41
N GLN A 72 -3.69 -1.87 -12.73
CA GLN A 72 -4.34 -3.16 -12.54
C GLN A 72 -5.32 -3.36 -13.66
N GLY A 73 -4.94 -4.21 -14.63
CA GLY A 73 -5.74 -4.35 -15.85
C GLY A 73 -5.75 -3.03 -16.60
N LYS A 74 -6.94 -2.53 -16.86
CA LYS A 74 -7.11 -1.23 -17.54
C LYS A 74 -7.30 -0.08 -16.58
N ASP A 75 -7.33 -0.37 -15.30
CA ASP A 75 -7.49 0.68 -14.29
C ASP A 75 -6.14 1.21 -13.85
N SER A 76 -6.12 2.47 -13.47
CA SER A 76 -4.91 3.06 -12.94
C SER A 76 -5.26 4.07 -11.86
N VAL A 77 -4.33 4.22 -10.92
CA VAL A 77 -4.42 5.20 -9.85
C VAL A 77 -3.08 5.91 -9.79
N THR A 78 -3.13 7.22 -9.76
CA THR A 78 -1.93 8.04 -9.65
C THR A 78 -1.98 8.83 -8.35
N ILE A 79 -0.96 8.68 -7.53
CA ILE A 79 -0.84 9.39 -6.27
C ILE A 79 0.36 10.32 -6.37
N ILE A 80 0.13 11.60 -6.15
CA ILE A 80 1.20 12.59 -6.20
C ILE A 80 1.53 13.02 -4.78
N PHE A 81 2.81 12.90 -4.45
CA PHE A 81 3.33 13.31 -3.15
C PHE A 81 4.14 14.58 -3.31
N LYS A 82 3.97 15.47 -2.36
CA LYS A 82 4.79 16.66 -2.23
C LYS A 82 5.52 16.56 -0.91
N ASP A 83 6.87 16.56 -0.96
CA ASP A 83 7.69 16.40 0.24
C ASP A 83 7.26 15.20 1.08
N ASP A 84 7.05 14.07 0.40
CA ASP A 84 6.72 12.78 1.00
C ASP A 84 5.32 12.68 1.61
N LYS A 85 4.44 13.62 1.26
CA LYS A 85 3.05 13.58 1.71
C LYS A 85 2.11 13.69 0.53
N VAL A 86 1.00 12.97 0.59
CA VAL A 86 0.01 12.98 -0.48
C VAL A 86 -0.49 14.39 -0.72
N GLN A 87 -0.39 14.84 -1.95
CA GLN A 87 -0.93 16.10 -2.39
C GLN A 87 -2.23 15.90 -3.16
N SER A 88 -2.27 14.89 -4.01
CA SER A 88 -3.45 14.63 -4.82
C SER A 88 -3.48 13.17 -5.24
N LYS A 89 -4.64 12.73 -5.68
CA LYS A 89 -4.80 11.39 -6.22
C LYS A 89 -5.78 11.46 -7.39
N GLU A 90 -5.55 10.60 -8.37
CA GLU A 90 -6.43 10.46 -9.53
C GLU A 90 -6.64 8.99 -9.79
N SER A 91 -7.82 8.61 -10.22
CA SER A 91 -8.11 7.20 -10.45
C SER A 91 -9.10 7.07 -11.60
N THR A 92 -8.98 5.96 -12.33
CA THR A 92 -9.92 5.63 -13.38
C THR A 92 -11.08 4.77 -12.87
N LEU A 93 -11.00 4.38 -11.59
CA LEU A 93 -12.04 3.55 -10.98
C LEU A 93 -13.33 4.33 -10.85
N SER A 94 -14.42 3.75 -11.31
CA SER A 94 -15.71 4.43 -11.30
C SER A 94 -16.71 3.79 -10.34
N HIS A 95 -16.30 2.78 -9.59
CA HIS A 95 -17.21 2.07 -8.68
C HIS A 95 -16.50 1.48 -7.50
#